data_bb7c311b9a462383c7d7f2014f5e07da
#
_entry.id   bb7c311b9a462383c7d7f2014f5e07da
#
_cell.length_a   1.000
_cell.length_b   1.000
_cell.length_c   1.000
_cell.angle_alpha   90.00
_cell.angle_beta   90.00
_cell.angle_gamma   90.00
#
_symmetry.space_group_name_H-M   'P 1'
#
loop_
_entity.id
_entity.type
_entity.pdbx_description
1 polymer ?
#
loop_
_entity_poly.entity_id
_entity_poly.type
_entity_poly.pdbx_seq_one_letter_code
_entity_poly.pdbx_strand_id
1 'polypeptide(L)'
;MNEIPYERVKIARDNGRPTGTDYIKNIFKNFIEFHGDRCYADDKAIVGGIARLNGMPVTVIAIEKGHTAKERSYRNFGAPHPEGYRKALRLMKQAEKFGRPIVCFIDTSGAYCGVEAEERGQGQAIARNILEMTTLCVPVISILIGEGGSGGALALAVADRVWMLENAVYSVISPEGCASILWKDAKKAGEAAASLKLMAEDAKSLGVIERILSENEIGKKEFYDRIGRLIKEELDELSRDTELVGKRYDRF
;
A
#
# COMPACT_ATOMS: atom_id res chain seq x y z
N MET A 1 -1.27 1.53 31.05
CA MET A 1 -1.90 1.63 29.72
C MET A 1 -1.03 0.87 28.73
N ASN A 2 -1.61 0.17 27.77
CA ASN A 2 -0.83 -0.62 26.80
C ASN A 2 -0.25 0.33 25.74
N GLU A 3 1.02 0.72 25.89
CA GLU A 3 1.70 1.66 24.98
C GLU A 3 2.15 1.01 23.65
N ILE A 4 2.08 -0.32 23.55
CA ILE A 4 2.56 -1.10 22.39
C ILE A 4 1.97 -0.61 21.06
N PRO A 5 0.65 -0.36 20.89
CA PRO A 5 0.10 0.06 19.61
C PRO A 5 0.66 1.40 19.11
N TYR A 6 0.91 2.36 20.00
CA TYR A 6 1.47 3.65 19.60
C TYR A 6 2.97 3.56 19.30
N GLU A 7 3.70 2.68 19.98
CA GLU A 7 5.10 2.39 19.61
C GLU A 7 5.19 1.76 18.21
N ARG A 8 4.25 0.88 17.82
CA ARG A 8 4.15 0.36 16.44
C ARG A 8 3.98 1.48 15.42
N VAL A 9 3.13 2.48 15.72
CA VAL A 9 2.97 3.66 14.85
C VAL A 9 4.29 4.42 14.67
N LYS A 10 5.06 4.60 15.75
CA LYS A 10 6.37 5.24 15.67
C LYS A 10 7.35 4.43 14.82
N ILE A 11 7.38 3.12 15.00
CA ILE A 11 8.21 2.22 14.19
C ILE A 11 7.79 2.29 12.70
N ALA A 12 6.48 2.21 12.39
CA ALA A 12 5.98 2.32 11.03
C ALA A 12 6.39 3.64 10.33
N ARG A 13 6.55 4.70 11.11
CA ARG A 13 6.95 6.05 10.65
C ARG A 13 8.45 6.27 10.59
N ASP A 14 9.25 5.32 11.06
CA ASP A 14 10.71 5.49 11.13
C ASP A 14 11.30 5.73 9.73
N ASN A 15 12.17 6.74 9.63
CA ASN A 15 12.78 7.16 8.37
C ASN A 15 13.84 6.17 7.84
N GLY A 16 14.33 5.28 8.69
CA GLY A 16 15.28 4.23 8.33
C GLY A 16 14.62 3.00 7.70
N ARG A 17 13.29 2.93 7.65
CA ARG A 17 12.59 1.80 7.02
C ARG A 17 12.74 1.84 5.50
N PRO A 18 12.82 0.66 4.86
CA PRO A 18 12.80 0.58 3.40
C PRO A 18 11.51 1.19 2.82
N THR A 19 11.65 1.98 1.76
CA THR A 19 10.54 2.60 1.04
C THR A 19 10.06 1.73 -0.14
N GLY A 20 8.96 2.09 -0.75
CA GLY A 20 8.40 1.36 -1.89
C GLY A 20 9.41 1.07 -3.00
N THR A 21 10.28 2.04 -3.32
CA THR A 21 11.32 1.87 -4.34
C THR A 21 12.43 0.91 -3.92
N ASP A 22 12.70 0.73 -2.63
CA ASP A 22 13.66 -0.27 -2.15
C ASP A 22 13.13 -1.69 -2.38
N TYR A 23 11.83 -1.93 -2.12
CA TYR A 23 11.20 -3.21 -2.45
C TYR A 23 11.24 -3.48 -3.94
N ILE A 24 10.91 -2.49 -4.78
CA ILE A 24 10.99 -2.63 -6.24
C ILE A 24 12.39 -3.01 -6.69
N LYS A 25 13.42 -2.30 -6.25
CA LYS A 25 14.81 -2.49 -6.66
C LYS A 25 15.40 -3.82 -6.21
N ASN A 26 15.05 -4.29 -5.01
CA ASN A 26 15.67 -5.46 -4.41
C ASN A 26 14.94 -6.77 -4.72
N ILE A 27 13.63 -6.73 -4.96
CA ILE A 27 12.82 -7.94 -5.24
C ILE A 27 12.71 -8.21 -6.74
N PHE A 28 12.58 -7.16 -7.56
CA PHE A 28 12.27 -7.31 -8.97
C PHE A 28 13.46 -7.00 -9.87
N LYS A 29 13.44 -7.51 -11.10
CA LYS A 29 14.43 -7.25 -12.13
C LYS A 29 13.81 -6.48 -13.30
N ASN A 30 14.63 -5.74 -14.03
CA ASN A 30 14.25 -5.05 -15.27
C ASN A 30 13.01 -4.16 -15.09
N PHE A 31 12.95 -3.42 -13.97
CA PHE A 31 11.86 -2.48 -13.74
C PHE A 31 11.90 -1.33 -14.74
N ILE A 32 10.77 -1.09 -15.40
CA ILE A 32 10.54 0.02 -16.33
C ILE A 32 9.40 0.85 -15.75
N GLU A 33 9.72 2.03 -15.25
CA GLU A 33 8.74 2.96 -14.68
C GLU A 33 7.89 3.62 -15.75
N PHE A 34 6.59 3.76 -15.48
CA PHE A 34 5.64 4.48 -16.31
C PHE A 34 5.08 5.69 -15.59
N HIS A 35 5.00 6.80 -16.30
CA HIS A 35 4.61 8.09 -15.77
C HIS A 35 3.27 8.58 -16.31
N GLY A 36 2.62 9.46 -15.53
CA GLY A 36 1.41 10.20 -15.90
C GLY A 36 0.12 9.38 -15.84
N ASP A 37 -0.97 10.07 -15.55
CA ASP A 37 -2.31 9.50 -15.44
C ASP A 37 -3.11 9.51 -16.76
N ARG A 38 -2.63 10.19 -17.79
CA ARG A 38 -3.31 10.43 -19.09
C ARG A 38 -4.53 11.37 -19.00
N CYS A 39 -4.67 12.07 -17.86
CA CYS A 39 -5.72 13.07 -17.65
C CYS A 39 -5.18 14.44 -17.30
N TYR A 40 -4.27 14.52 -16.33
CA TYR A 40 -3.78 15.79 -15.81
C TYR A 40 -2.26 15.84 -15.72
N ALA A 41 -1.63 14.97 -14.90
CA ALA A 41 -0.19 15.02 -14.64
C ALA A 41 0.39 13.67 -14.22
N ASP A 42 1.67 13.68 -13.85
CA ASP A 42 2.32 12.60 -13.13
C ASP A 42 2.39 12.92 -11.63
N ASP A 43 2.08 11.96 -10.79
CA ASP A 43 2.26 12.05 -9.34
C ASP A 43 3.55 11.34 -8.92
N LYS A 44 4.36 12.01 -8.11
CA LYS A 44 5.65 11.50 -7.66
C LYS A 44 5.56 10.58 -6.45
N ALA A 45 4.44 10.60 -5.72
CA ALA A 45 4.19 9.67 -4.62
C ALA A 45 3.83 8.25 -5.10
N ILE A 46 3.38 8.09 -6.36
CA ILE A 46 3.14 6.77 -6.95
C ILE A 46 4.28 6.44 -7.91
N VAL A 47 5.00 5.38 -7.62
CA VAL A 47 5.97 4.73 -8.51
C VAL A 47 5.36 3.44 -9.03
N GLY A 48 5.32 3.26 -10.33
CA GLY A 48 4.72 2.04 -10.88
C GLY A 48 5.18 1.75 -12.30
N GLY A 49 5.17 0.46 -12.65
CA GLY A 49 5.65 0.02 -13.95
C GLY A 49 5.62 -1.50 -14.11
N ILE A 50 6.36 -1.98 -15.09
CA ILE A 50 6.51 -3.39 -15.41
C ILE A 50 7.86 -3.88 -14.90
N ALA A 51 7.89 -5.09 -14.34
CA ALA A 51 9.12 -5.73 -13.88
C ALA A 51 9.08 -7.24 -14.11
N ARG A 52 10.14 -7.93 -13.68
CA ARG A 52 10.19 -9.40 -13.63
C ARG A 52 10.43 -9.88 -12.21
N LEU A 53 9.58 -10.81 -11.77
CA LEU A 53 9.75 -11.56 -10.51
C LEU A 53 10.12 -13.00 -10.87
N ASN A 54 11.39 -13.38 -10.69
CA ASN A 54 11.89 -14.73 -11.06
C ASN A 54 11.46 -15.15 -12.47
N GLY A 55 11.60 -14.24 -13.45
CA GLY A 55 11.23 -14.47 -14.84
C GLY A 55 9.76 -14.15 -15.20
N MET A 56 8.83 -14.18 -14.23
CA MET A 56 7.43 -13.83 -14.43
C MET A 56 7.28 -12.31 -14.67
N PRO A 57 6.64 -11.86 -15.76
CA PRO A 57 6.32 -10.45 -15.93
C PRO A 57 5.20 -10.04 -14.97
N VAL A 58 5.42 -8.95 -14.24
CA VAL A 58 4.47 -8.42 -13.25
C VAL A 58 4.33 -6.91 -13.42
N THR A 59 3.21 -6.36 -12.98
CA THR A 59 3.05 -4.93 -12.76
C THR A 59 3.27 -4.64 -11.28
N VAL A 60 4.16 -3.69 -10.98
CA VAL A 60 4.48 -3.30 -9.61
C VAL A 60 4.09 -1.84 -9.41
N ILE A 61 3.42 -1.55 -8.31
CA ILE A 61 2.99 -0.21 -7.93
C ILE A 61 3.37 0.02 -6.47
N ALA A 62 3.95 1.16 -6.15
CA ALA A 62 4.32 1.50 -4.79
C ALA A 62 3.93 2.94 -4.46
N ILE A 63 3.49 3.15 -3.23
CA ILE A 63 3.47 4.48 -2.63
C ILE A 63 4.87 4.75 -2.09
N GLU A 64 5.47 5.85 -2.51
CA GLU A 64 6.86 6.21 -2.23
C GLU A 64 6.94 7.45 -1.36
N LYS A 65 7.57 7.32 -0.20
CA LYS A 65 7.79 8.44 0.74
C LYS A 65 9.11 9.17 0.52
N GLY A 66 10.14 8.48 0.05
CA GLY A 66 11.52 8.97 0.01
C GLY A 66 12.24 8.87 1.35
N HIS A 67 13.57 8.83 1.33
CA HIS A 67 14.43 8.71 2.51
C HIS A 67 14.85 10.06 3.08
N THR A 68 15.30 10.97 2.23
CA THR A 68 15.76 12.29 2.63
C THR A 68 14.62 13.31 2.70
N ALA A 69 14.78 14.38 3.46
CA ALA A 69 13.80 15.46 3.54
C ALA A 69 13.45 16.03 2.15
N LYS A 70 14.44 16.14 1.25
CA LYS A 70 14.25 16.61 -0.13
C LYS A 70 13.41 15.63 -0.95
N GLU A 71 13.73 14.32 -0.86
CA GLU A 71 12.96 13.27 -1.54
C GLU A 71 11.54 13.20 -1.00
N ARG A 72 11.36 13.28 0.31
CA ARG A 72 10.04 13.25 0.96
C ARG A 72 9.16 14.41 0.51
N SER A 73 9.71 15.62 0.45
CA SER A 73 8.99 16.78 -0.11
C SER A 73 8.64 16.55 -1.58
N TYR A 74 9.57 16.03 -2.39
CA TYR A 74 9.33 15.71 -3.81
C TYR A 74 8.27 14.63 -4.01
N ARG A 75 8.15 13.68 -3.07
CA ARG A 75 7.19 12.56 -3.06
C ARG A 75 5.91 12.88 -2.28
N ASN A 76 5.64 14.15 -1.95
CA ASN A 76 4.50 14.57 -1.14
C ASN A 76 4.37 13.77 0.17
N PHE A 77 5.49 13.38 0.78
CA PHE A 77 5.55 12.55 1.99
C PHE A 77 4.77 11.23 1.87
N GLY A 78 4.64 10.69 0.67
CA GLY A 78 3.85 9.48 0.41
C GLY A 78 2.33 9.73 0.42
N ALA A 79 1.89 10.96 0.23
CA ALA A 79 0.47 11.32 0.10
C ALA A 79 0.13 11.56 -1.38
N PRO A 80 -0.48 10.59 -2.09
CA PRO A 80 -0.76 10.74 -3.51
C PRO A 80 -1.89 11.75 -3.78
N HIS A 81 -1.74 12.52 -4.86
CA HIS A 81 -2.80 13.31 -5.47
C HIS A 81 -3.73 12.42 -6.33
N PRO A 82 -4.87 12.95 -6.83
CA PRO A 82 -5.79 12.18 -7.68
C PRO A 82 -5.12 11.54 -8.89
N GLU A 83 -4.17 12.24 -9.51
CA GLU A 83 -3.38 11.74 -10.65
C GLU A 83 -2.52 10.53 -10.29
N GLY A 84 -2.09 10.40 -9.05
CA GLY A 84 -1.38 9.21 -8.57
C GLY A 84 -2.28 7.98 -8.56
N TYR A 85 -3.49 8.10 -8.02
CA TYR A 85 -4.47 7.01 -8.03
C TYR A 85 -4.93 6.66 -9.44
N ARG A 86 -5.18 7.65 -10.31
CA ARG A 86 -5.50 7.41 -11.71
C ARG A 86 -4.34 6.73 -12.47
N LYS A 87 -3.09 7.12 -12.20
CA LYS A 87 -1.90 6.44 -12.74
C LYS A 87 -1.85 4.98 -12.29
N ALA A 88 -2.06 4.71 -11.00
CA ALA A 88 -2.10 3.35 -10.48
C ALA A 88 -3.18 2.51 -11.18
N LEU A 89 -4.40 3.01 -11.27
CA LEU A 89 -5.50 2.33 -11.96
C LEU A 89 -5.17 2.05 -13.43
N ARG A 90 -4.62 3.03 -14.13
CA ARG A 90 -4.19 2.86 -15.53
C ARG A 90 -3.20 1.70 -15.68
N LEU A 91 -2.24 1.58 -14.75
CA LEU A 91 -1.27 0.48 -14.75
C LEU A 91 -1.93 -0.87 -14.42
N MET A 92 -2.90 -0.89 -13.51
CA MET A 92 -3.69 -2.09 -13.18
C MET A 92 -4.52 -2.56 -14.38
N LYS A 93 -5.20 -1.64 -15.09
CA LYS A 93 -5.93 -1.98 -16.32
C LYS A 93 -5.03 -2.44 -17.45
N GLN A 94 -3.82 -1.89 -17.54
CA GLN A 94 -2.83 -2.39 -18.48
C GLN A 94 -2.33 -3.80 -18.07
N ALA A 95 -2.15 -4.06 -16.78
CA ALA A 95 -1.79 -5.37 -16.28
C ALA A 95 -2.85 -6.41 -16.64
N GLU A 96 -4.12 -6.11 -16.38
CA GLU A 96 -5.26 -6.93 -16.76
C GLU A 96 -5.28 -7.25 -18.25
N LYS A 97 -5.16 -6.22 -19.10
CA LYS A 97 -5.14 -6.38 -20.56
C LYS A 97 -4.08 -7.36 -21.06
N PHE A 98 -2.94 -7.42 -20.40
CA PHE A 98 -1.79 -8.26 -20.79
C PHE A 98 -1.60 -9.49 -19.88
N GLY A 99 -2.56 -9.80 -19.03
CA GLY A 99 -2.52 -10.97 -18.13
C GLY A 99 -1.37 -10.96 -17.13
N ARG A 100 -0.90 -9.78 -16.70
CA ARG A 100 0.17 -9.66 -15.69
C ARG A 100 -0.39 -9.55 -14.29
N PRO A 101 0.09 -10.35 -13.34
CA PRO A 101 -0.21 -10.13 -11.93
C PRO A 101 0.26 -8.75 -11.43
N ILE A 102 -0.38 -8.27 -10.39
CA ILE A 102 -0.14 -6.95 -9.79
C ILE A 102 0.38 -7.11 -8.37
N VAL A 103 1.43 -6.37 -8.02
CA VAL A 103 1.96 -6.28 -6.66
C VAL A 103 1.97 -4.82 -6.24
N CYS A 104 1.30 -4.50 -5.13
CA CYS A 104 1.25 -3.15 -4.56
C CYS A 104 2.02 -3.09 -3.23
N PHE A 105 2.89 -2.10 -3.07
CA PHE A 105 3.52 -1.77 -1.79
C PHE A 105 2.92 -0.46 -1.27
N ILE A 106 2.39 -0.49 -0.05
CA ILE A 106 1.60 0.60 0.52
C ILE A 106 2.31 1.17 1.74
N ASP A 107 2.65 2.45 1.67
CA ASP A 107 3.17 3.22 2.79
C ASP A 107 2.71 4.69 2.66
N THR A 108 1.59 5.01 3.31
CA THR A 108 0.99 6.35 3.28
C THR A 108 0.26 6.65 4.58
N SER A 109 0.41 7.86 5.07
CA SER A 109 -0.44 8.38 6.15
C SER A 109 -1.87 8.71 5.68
N GLY A 110 -2.09 8.76 4.36
CA GLY A 110 -3.35 9.06 3.69
C GLY A 110 -3.14 9.75 2.35
N ALA A 111 -4.23 9.94 1.62
CA ALA A 111 -4.23 10.72 0.39
C ALA A 111 -3.96 12.20 0.67
N TYR A 112 -3.41 12.91 -0.30
CA TYR A 112 -3.20 14.36 -0.18
C TYR A 112 -4.54 15.09 0.00
N CYS A 113 -4.62 15.98 0.99
CA CYS A 113 -5.86 16.64 1.44
C CYS A 113 -5.93 18.13 1.08
N GLY A 114 -5.17 18.59 0.09
CA GLY A 114 -5.19 19.99 -0.36
C GLY A 114 -6.39 20.30 -1.26
N VAL A 115 -6.77 21.59 -1.31
CA VAL A 115 -7.90 22.10 -2.12
C VAL A 115 -7.75 21.69 -3.58
N GLU A 116 -6.57 21.84 -4.15
CA GLU A 116 -6.26 21.46 -5.54
C GLU A 116 -6.42 19.96 -5.83
N ALA A 117 -6.30 19.11 -4.82
CA ALA A 117 -6.57 17.67 -4.99
C ALA A 117 -8.08 17.40 -5.01
N GLU A 118 -8.83 18.07 -4.13
CA GLU A 118 -10.29 17.96 -4.12
C GLU A 118 -10.91 18.48 -5.42
N GLU A 119 -10.42 19.62 -5.94
CA GLU A 119 -10.84 20.17 -7.24
C GLU A 119 -10.58 19.21 -8.41
N ARG A 120 -9.53 18.39 -8.33
CA ARG A 120 -9.20 17.36 -9.33
C ARG A 120 -9.79 15.98 -9.04
N GLY A 121 -10.68 15.87 -8.05
CA GLY A 121 -11.47 14.67 -7.76
C GLY A 121 -10.72 13.62 -6.95
N GLN A 122 -10.15 13.99 -5.79
CA GLN A 122 -9.44 13.06 -4.91
C GLN A 122 -10.32 11.88 -4.48
N GLY A 123 -11.50 12.17 -3.93
CA GLY A 123 -12.43 11.13 -3.50
C GLY A 123 -12.88 10.22 -4.64
N GLN A 124 -13.17 10.80 -5.83
CA GLN A 124 -13.55 10.04 -7.02
C GLN A 124 -12.43 9.12 -7.51
N ALA A 125 -11.17 9.58 -7.51
CA ALA A 125 -10.05 8.76 -7.94
C ALA A 125 -9.83 7.56 -7.01
N ILE A 126 -9.95 7.77 -5.69
CA ILE A 126 -9.88 6.71 -4.69
C ILE A 126 -11.04 5.71 -4.87
N ALA A 127 -12.28 6.21 -4.92
CA ALA A 127 -13.46 5.37 -5.07
C ALA A 127 -13.41 4.55 -6.37
N ARG A 128 -12.93 5.14 -7.46
CA ARG A 128 -12.77 4.45 -8.73
C ARG A 128 -11.74 3.32 -8.64
N ASN A 129 -10.61 3.53 -7.96
CA ASN A 129 -9.63 2.48 -7.75
C ASN A 129 -10.24 1.31 -6.97
N ILE A 130 -10.92 1.59 -5.85
CA ILE A 130 -11.59 0.57 -5.03
C ILE A 130 -12.55 -0.26 -5.89
N LEU A 131 -13.45 0.40 -6.64
CA LEU A 131 -14.42 -0.26 -7.48
C LEU A 131 -13.77 -1.12 -8.59
N GLU A 132 -12.80 -0.56 -9.31
CA GLU A 132 -12.17 -1.28 -10.44
C GLU A 132 -11.27 -2.42 -9.98
N MET A 133 -10.63 -2.31 -8.81
CA MET A 133 -9.81 -3.38 -8.26
C MET A 133 -10.63 -4.62 -7.89
N THR A 134 -11.90 -4.47 -7.49
CA THR A 134 -12.77 -5.63 -7.19
C THR A 134 -12.98 -6.53 -8.41
N THR A 135 -12.90 -5.98 -9.62
CA THR A 135 -13.24 -6.67 -10.88
C THR A 135 -12.04 -7.07 -11.73
N LEU A 136 -10.80 -6.76 -11.33
CA LEU A 136 -9.60 -7.12 -12.08
C LEU A 136 -9.48 -8.65 -12.24
N CYS A 137 -9.33 -9.12 -13.48
CA CYS A 137 -9.23 -10.54 -13.81
C CYS A 137 -7.81 -11.12 -13.68
N VAL A 138 -6.90 -10.43 -13.03
CA VAL A 138 -5.53 -10.88 -12.75
C VAL A 138 -5.25 -10.89 -11.24
N PRO A 139 -4.34 -11.74 -10.76
CA PRO A 139 -3.95 -11.76 -9.35
C PRO A 139 -3.43 -10.42 -8.85
N VAL A 140 -3.87 -10.02 -7.66
CA VAL A 140 -3.44 -8.80 -6.98
C VAL A 140 -2.98 -9.13 -5.56
N ILE A 141 -1.75 -8.77 -5.23
CA ILE A 141 -1.21 -8.83 -3.86
C ILE A 141 -0.87 -7.42 -3.42
N SER A 142 -1.39 -7.00 -2.26
CA SER A 142 -1.07 -5.72 -1.65
C SER A 142 -0.37 -5.92 -0.32
N ILE A 143 0.72 -5.18 -0.10
CA ILE A 143 1.58 -5.33 1.08
C ILE A 143 1.72 -3.98 1.76
N LEU A 144 1.23 -3.86 2.99
CA LEU A 144 1.46 -2.69 3.83
C LEU A 144 2.86 -2.80 4.44
N ILE A 145 3.75 -1.87 4.05
CA ILE A 145 5.17 -1.86 4.44
C ILE A 145 5.50 -0.82 5.53
N GLY A 146 4.57 0.06 5.84
CA GLY A 146 4.67 1.11 6.85
C GLY A 146 3.28 1.52 7.32
N GLU A 147 2.87 2.76 7.04
CA GLU A 147 1.52 3.22 7.37
C GLU A 147 0.53 2.88 6.25
N GLY A 148 -0.64 2.36 6.62
CA GLY A 148 -1.80 2.17 5.77
C GLY A 148 -2.93 3.11 6.18
N GLY A 149 -2.89 4.37 5.70
CA GLY A 149 -3.82 5.42 6.10
C GLY A 149 -5.08 5.47 5.23
N SER A 150 -6.22 5.11 5.84
CA SER A 150 -7.58 5.39 5.34
C SER A 150 -7.82 4.98 3.88
N GLY A 151 -8.67 5.71 3.17
CA GLY A 151 -8.96 5.52 1.74
C GLY A 151 -7.73 5.63 0.84
N GLY A 152 -6.71 6.38 1.25
CA GLY A 152 -5.44 6.48 0.52
C GLY A 152 -4.71 5.15 0.40
N ALA A 153 -4.70 4.35 1.46
CA ALA A 153 -4.17 3.00 1.44
C ALA A 153 -5.15 2.01 0.77
N LEU A 154 -6.44 2.11 1.09
CA LEU A 154 -7.46 1.21 0.57
C LEU A 154 -7.56 1.24 -0.96
N ALA A 155 -7.32 2.40 -1.58
CA ALA A 155 -7.29 2.57 -3.04
C ALA A 155 -6.25 1.69 -3.77
N LEU A 156 -5.34 1.05 -3.03
CA LEU A 156 -4.36 0.07 -3.52
C LEU A 156 -4.42 -1.26 -2.74
N ALA A 157 -5.32 -1.41 -1.77
CA ALA A 157 -5.39 -2.57 -0.89
C ALA A 157 -6.58 -3.50 -1.19
N VAL A 158 -7.42 -3.21 -2.18
CA VAL A 158 -8.48 -4.11 -2.63
C VAL A 158 -7.84 -5.21 -3.49
N ALA A 159 -7.43 -6.30 -2.86
CA ALA A 159 -6.58 -7.33 -3.44
C ALA A 159 -7.03 -8.74 -3.05
N ASP A 160 -6.56 -9.77 -3.80
CA ASP A 160 -6.81 -11.17 -3.45
C ASP A 160 -6.10 -11.56 -2.16
N ARG A 161 -4.94 -10.94 -1.92
CA ARG A 161 -4.17 -11.07 -0.68
C ARG A 161 -3.71 -9.71 -0.22
N VAL A 162 -3.99 -9.41 1.03
CA VAL A 162 -3.45 -8.24 1.73
C VAL A 162 -2.51 -8.74 2.83
N TRP A 163 -1.26 -8.34 2.76
CA TRP A 163 -0.25 -8.69 3.75
C TRP A 163 0.22 -7.44 4.50
N MET A 164 0.71 -7.60 5.70
CA MET A 164 1.32 -6.52 6.47
C MET A 164 2.68 -6.94 7.00
N LEU A 165 3.64 -6.02 7.02
CA LEU A 165 4.83 -6.19 7.85
C LEU A 165 4.42 -6.16 9.33
N GLU A 166 5.16 -6.85 10.19
CA GLU A 166 4.81 -6.98 11.62
C GLU A 166 4.75 -5.65 12.39
N ASN A 167 5.51 -4.64 11.93
CA ASN A 167 5.47 -3.29 12.50
C ASN A 167 4.71 -2.28 11.61
N ALA A 168 4.07 -2.71 10.54
CA ALA A 168 3.16 -1.87 9.78
C ALA A 168 1.86 -1.62 10.57
N VAL A 169 1.18 -0.54 10.25
CA VAL A 169 -0.13 -0.20 10.83
C VAL A 169 -1.16 0.05 9.75
N TYR A 170 -2.41 -0.36 10.00
CA TYR A 170 -3.52 -0.15 9.06
C TYR A 170 -4.70 0.47 9.80
N SER A 171 -5.10 1.68 9.46
CA SER A 171 -6.11 2.41 10.21
C SER A 171 -6.90 3.38 9.33
N VAL A 172 -8.15 3.61 9.70
CA VAL A 172 -9.04 4.59 9.05
C VAL A 172 -8.65 6.05 9.33
N ILE A 173 -7.90 6.29 10.42
CA ILE A 173 -7.50 7.62 10.88
C ILE A 173 -6.20 7.50 11.69
N SER A 174 -5.38 8.56 11.71
CA SER A 174 -4.22 8.58 12.61
C SER A 174 -4.65 8.59 14.09
N PRO A 175 -3.87 7.98 15.00
CA PRO A 175 -4.18 8.04 16.43
C PRO A 175 -4.31 9.45 16.96
N GLU A 176 -3.49 10.38 16.49
CA GLU A 176 -3.54 11.80 16.86
C GLU A 176 -4.85 12.47 16.40
N GLY A 177 -5.27 12.16 15.16
CA GLY A 177 -6.54 12.64 14.61
C GLY A 177 -7.73 12.06 15.39
N CYS A 178 -7.73 10.78 15.67
CA CYS A 178 -8.75 10.10 16.47
C CYS A 178 -8.86 10.72 17.87
N ALA A 179 -7.72 10.91 18.55
CA ALA A 179 -7.67 11.51 19.88
C ALA A 179 -8.20 12.96 19.88
N SER A 180 -7.85 13.73 18.86
CA SER A 180 -8.34 15.11 18.68
C SER A 180 -9.85 15.18 18.50
N ILE A 181 -10.43 14.24 17.75
CA ILE A 181 -11.88 14.19 17.51
C ILE A 181 -12.62 13.73 18.76
N LEU A 182 -12.21 12.62 19.37
CA LEU A 182 -12.94 11.99 20.47
C LEU A 182 -12.74 12.71 21.80
N TRP A 183 -11.52 13.13 22.11
CA TRP A 183 -11.17 13.69 23.41
C TRP A 183 -10.73 15.16 23.39
N LYS A 184 -10.68 15.78 22.20
CA LYS A 184 -10.19 17.15 22.00
C LYS A 184 -8.73 17.34 22.51
N ASP A 185 -7.97 16.25 22.57
CA ASP A 185 -6.59 16.23 23.07
C ASP A 185 -5.74 15.21 22.28
N ALA A 186 -4.90 15.71 21.37
CA ALA A 186 -3.99 14.89 20.57
C ALA A 186 -2.95 14.12 21.41
N LYS A 187 -2.68 14.53 22.66
CA LYS A 187 -1.77 13.83 23.58
C LYS A 187 -2.28 12.45 23.98
N LYS A 188 -3.57 12.19 23.80
CA LYS A 188 -4.19 10.89 24.03
C LYS A 188 -4.05 9.91 22.84
N ALA A 189 -3.13 10.17 21.92
CA ALA A 189 -2.87 9.31 20.77
C ALA A 189 -2.54 7.85 21.14
N GLY A 190 -1.92 7.62 22.31
CA GLY A 190 -1.68 6.26 22.83
C GLY A 190 -2.97 5.50 23.13
N GLU A 191 -3.96 6.16 23.77
CA GLU A 191 -5.29 5.58 24.06
C GLU A 191 -6.06 5.32 22.74
N ALA A 192 -5.97 6.26 21.79
CA ALA A 192 -6.57 6.11 20.47
C ALA A 192 -5.97 4.94 19.70
N ALA A 193 -4.65 4.80 19.68
CA ALA A 193 -3.96 3.69 19.01
C ALA A 193 -4.40 2.32 19.56
N ALA A 194 -4.55 2.20 20.87
CA ALA A 194 -5.04 0.97 21.51
C ALA A 194 -6.50 0.64 21.10
N SER A 195 -7.33 1.67 20.93
CA SER A 195 -8.75 1.50 20.57
C SER A 195 -8.95 1.20 19.08
N LEU A 196 -8.09 1.71 18.20
CA LEU A 196 -8.20 1.61 16.74
C LEU A 196 -7.91 0.21 16.18
N LYS A 197 -7.30 -0.70 16.96
CA LYS A 197 -6.96 -2.05 16.50
C LYS A 197 -6.13 -2.03 15.19
N LEU A 198 -5.09 -1.19 15.15
CA LEU A 198 -4.34 -0.86 13.94
C LEU A 198 -3.14 -1.77 13.66
N MET A 199 -2.79 -2.67 14.58
CA MET A 199 -1.62 -3.55 14.43
C MET A 199 -1.89 -4.71 13.48
N ALA A 200 -0.83 -5.31 12.94
CA ALA A 200 -0.92 -6.44 12.03
C ALA A 200 -1.65 -7.64 12.65
N GLU A 201 -1.43 -7.89 13.94
CA GLU A 201 -2.10 -8.95 14.70
C GLU A 201 -3.61 -8.72 14.80
N ASP A 202 -4.02 -7.46 15.04
CA ASP A 202 -5.44 -7.09 15.08
C ASP A 202 -6.08 -7.28 13.70
N ALA A 203 -5.45 -6.74 12.64
CA ALA A 203 -5.93 -6.86 11.27
C ALA A 203 -6.08 -8.32 10.83
N LYS A 204 -5.13 -9.19 11.23
CA LYS A 204 -5.20 -10.63 10.96
C LYS A 204 -6.34 -11.30 11.73
N SER A 205 -6.51 -10.98 13.00
CA SER A 205 -7.59 -11.55 13.83
C SER A 205 -8.99 -11.16 13.34
N LEU A 206 -9.11 -9.99 12.72
CA LEU A 206 -10.34 -9.47 12.10
C LEU A 206 -10.56 -9.96 10.67
N GLY A 207 -9.64 -10.75 10.11
CA GLY A 207 -9.75 -11.25 8.73
C GLY A 207 -9.48 -10.18 7.66
N VAL A 208 -8.92 -9.03 8.04
CA VAL A 208 -8.58 -7.94 7.10
C VAL A 208 -7.35 -8.27 6.27
N ILE A 209 -6.42 -9.04 6.83
CA ILE A 209 -5.21 -9.49 6.15
C ILE A 209 -5.01 -11.01 6.27
N GLU A 210 -4.33 -11.62 5.28
CA GLU A 210 -4.03 -13.05 5.29
C GLU A 210 -2.70 -13.37 5.99
N ARG A 211 -1.71 -12.47 5.90
CA ARG A 211 -0.35 -12.78 6.34
C ARG A 211 0.33 -11.62 7.03
N ILE A 212 1.00 -11.92 8.14
CA ILE A 212 1.97 -11.04 8.78
C ILE A 212 3.35 -11.45 8.28
N LEU A 213 4.11 -10.50 7.77
CA LEU A 213 5.48 -10.71 7.29
C LEU A 213 6.47 -10.25 8.36
N SER A 214 7.32 -11.17 8.80
CA SER A 214 8.37 -10.82 9.77
C SER A 214 9.36 -9.80 9.21
N GLU A 215 9.79 -8.89 10.06
CA GLU A 215 10.81 -7.88 9.74
C GLU A 215 12.24 -8.31 10.08
N ASN A 216 12.45 -9.59 10.40
CA ASN A 216 13.80 -10.12 10.59
C ASN A 216 14.67 -9.80 9.37
N GLU A 217 15.84 -9.18 9.63
CA GLU A 217 16.78 -8.74 8.61
C GLU A 217 16.21 -7.69 7.62
N ILE A 218 15.22 -6.88 8.07
CA ILE A 218 14.62 -5.83 7.24
C ILE A 218 15.70 -4.93 6.61
N GLY A 219 15.56 -4.66 5.32
CA GLY A 219 16.54 -3.89 4.55
C GLY A 219 17.74 -4.69 4.03
N LYS A 220 17.96 -5.93 4.49
CA LYS A 220 19.01 -6.81 3.99
C LYS A 220 18.52 -7.67 2.82
N LYS A 221 19.46 -8.22 2.07
CA LYS A 221 19.17 -9.05 0.89
C LYS A 221 18.27 -10.26 1.23
N GLU A 222 18.55 -10.94 2.34
CA GLU A 222 17.82 -12.12 2.81
C GLU A 222 16.34 -11.82 3.07
N PHE A 223 16.05 -10.64 3.57
CA PHE A 223 14.68 -10.16 3.76
C PHE A 223 13.95 -10.04 2.41
N TYR A 224 14.54 -9.33 1.44
CA TYR A 224 13.93 -9.14 0.12
C TYR A 224 13.81 -10.44 -0.66
N ASP A 225 14.81 -11.32 -0.59
CA ASP A 225 14.78 -12.65 -1.23
C ASP A 225 13.62 -13.51 -0.66
N ARG A 226 13.39 -13.43 0.67
CA ARG A 226 12.26 -14.11 1.32
C ARG A 226 10.92 -13.56 0.86
N ILE A 227 10.74 -12.22 0.89
CA ILE A 227 9.49 -11.59 0.44
C ILE A 227 9.23 -11.90 -1.04
N GLY A 228 10.25 -11.82 -1.89
CA GLY A 228 10.12 -12.13 -3.32
C GLY A 228 9.68 -13.58 -3.58
N ARG A 229 10.20 -14.55 -2.81
CA ARG A 229 9.75 -15.95 -2.91
C ARG A 229 8.29 -16.10 -2.50
N LEU A 230 7.89 -15.52 -1.36
CA LEU A 230 6.51 -15.58 -0.88
C LEU A 230 5.53 -14.97 -1.89
N ILE A 231 5.87 -13.81 -2.46
CA ILE A 231 5.05 -13.18 -3.52
C ILE A 231 4.93 -14.11 -4.73
N LYS A 232 6.05 -14.72 -5.18
CA LYS A 232 6.04 -15.60 -6.36
C LYS A 232 5.17 -16.84 -6.12
N GLU A 233 5.31 -17.50 -4.98
CA GLU A 233 4.53 -18.68 -4.60
C GLU A 233 3.03 -18.37 -4.56
N GLU A 234 2.65 -17.25 -3.93
CA GLU A 234 1.26 -16.80 -3.84
C GLU A 234 0.67 -16.44 -5.22
N LEU A 235 1.44 -15.74 -6.06
CA LEU A 235 1.00 -15.41 -7.42
C LEU A 235 0.81 -16.66 -8.29
N ASP A 236 1.65 -17.68 -8.12
CA ASP A 236 1.50 -18.96 -8.81
C ASP A 236 0.23 -19.73 -8.37
N GLU A 237 -0.13 -19.62 -7.08
CA GLU A 237 -1.38 -20.18 -6.55
C GLU A 237 -2.59 -19.44 -7.09
N LEU A 238 -2.63 -18.12 -6.93
CA LEU A 238 -3.73 -17.25 -7.36
C LEU A 238 -3.98 -17.34 -8.87
N SER A 239 -2.93 -17.52 -9.67
CA SER A 239 -3.05 -17.64 -11.14
C SER A 239 -3.79 -18.90 -11.59
N ARG A 240 -4.00 -19.86 -10.71
CA ARG A 240 -4.77 -21.10 -10.96
C ARG A 240 -6.20 -21.03 -10.44
N ASP A 241 -6.52 -19.99 -9.67
CA ASP A 241 -7.85 -19.84 -9.06
C ASP A 241 -8.85 -19.26 -10.08
N THR A 242 -9.79 -20.08 -10.49
CA THR A 242 -10.84 -19.69 -11.47
C THR A 242 -11.93 -18.82 -10.87
N GLU A 243 -12.02 -18.73 -9.54
CA GLU A 243 -13.01 -17.93 -8.80
C GLU A 243 -12.43 -16.63 -8.20
N LEU A 244 -11.23 -16.24 -8.64
CA LEU A 244 -10.44 -15.14 -8.10
C LEU A 244 -11.28 -13.85 -7.92
N VAL A 245 -11.98 -13.43 -8.96
CA VAL A 245 -12.77 -12.19 -8.97
C VAL A 245 -13.95 -12.27 -7.99
N GLY A 246 -14.68 -13.40 -7.97
CA GLY A 246 -15.80 -13.61 -7.04
C GLY A 246 -15.36 -13.53 -5.59
N LYS A 247 -14.29 -14.25 -5.24
CA LYS A 247 -13.72 -14.24 -3.87
C LYS A 247 -13.24 -12.86 -3.45
N ARG A 248 -12.65 -12.09 -4.37
CA ARG A 248 -12.23 -10.71 -4.08
C ARG A 248 -13.44 -9.80 -3.88
N TYR A 249 -14.47 -9.94 -4.70
CA TYR A 249 -15.70 -9.15 -4.56
C TYR A 249 -16.42 -9.43 -3.24
N ASP A 250 -16.53 -10.69 -2.85
CA ASP A 250 -17.21 -11.11 -1.60
C ASP A 250 -16.46 -10.65 -0.34
N ARG A 251 -15.18 -10.31 -0.47
CA ARG A 251 -14.33 -9.84 0.63
C ARG A 251 -14.53 -8.36 0.94
N PHE A 252 -14.84 -7.51 -0.04
CA PHE A 252 -14.94 -6.05 0.05
C PHE A 252 -16.34 -5.56 -0.31
#